data_f1bcfa810b7828b5c50ff33d3f5196a7
#
_entry.id   f1bcfa810b7828b5c50ff33d3f5196a7
#
_cell.length_a   1.000
_cell.length_b   1.000
_cell.length_c   1.000
_cell.angle_alpha   90.00
_cell.angle_beta   90.00
_cell.angle_gamma   90.00
#
_symmetry.space_group_name_H-M   'P 1'
#
loop_
_entity.id
_entity.type
_entity.pdbx_description
1 polymer ?
#
loop_
_entity_poly.entity_id
_entity_poly.type
_entity_poly.pdbx_seq_one_letter_code
_entity_poly.pdbx_strand_id
1 'polypeptide(L)'
;VSFEEGKVSVFDLVYNGKKWSWGSGKTLKADELSKMDACTPSAHYNGFYLATLLLAYKVTGREIYRDTAVRGLTTMMEKYYPNTAREHSETQDLSRLVLPLAYLYWVTGDQKHLGWLNAVLDSLTEKRTENGAFIEWDTGYIACCAGQADGECSVLAENGNPVVDLLYSLNWLPSGLAQAYLITGDERIKDLFEGLARFLVGIQLHSSNKDIDGAWARAFDCAGNEVYGVPNDVGWAPWSIETGWTMAEIPTGFMIWLLRDELKKLFS
;
A
#
# COMPACT_ATOMS: atom_id res chain seq x y z
N VAL A 1 13.53 -8.24 11.04
CA VAL A 1 14.27 -7.82 12.25
C VAL A 1 14.08 -8.90 13.32
N SER A 2 15.16 -9.49 13.77
CA SER A 2 15.14 -10.43 14.91
C SER A 2 15.83 -9.78 16.12
N PHE A 3 15.31 -10.05 17.30
CA PHE A 3 15.89 -9.60 18.56
C PHE A 3 16.48 -10.82 19.29
N GLU A 4 17.74 -10.82 19.53
CA GLU A 4 18.43 -11.88 20.25
C GLU A 4 19.41 -11.25 21.22
N GLU A 5 19.29 -11.54 22.51
CA GLU A 5 20.13 -11.02 23.59
C GLU A 5 20.34 -9.49 23.59
N GLY A 6 19.28 -8.72 23.33
CA GLY A 6 19.37 -7.25 23.27
C GLY A 6 20.07 -6.72 22.00
N LYS A 7 20.33 -7.57 21.02
CA LYS A 7 20.83 -7.20 19.70
C LYS A 7 19.74 -7.29 18.67
N VAL A 8 19.77 -6.38 17.72
CA VAL A 8 18.87 -6.39 16.55
C VAL A 8 19.64 -6.88 15.36
N SER A 9 19.23 -8.00 14.80
CA SER A 9 19.73 -8.47 13.52
C SER A 9 18.86 -7.84 12.42
N VAL A 10 19.45 -7.01 11.59
CA VAL A 10 18.76 -6.30 10.52
C VAL A 10 19.10 -6.96 9.19
N PHE A 11 18.10 -7.57 8.58
CA PHE A 11 18.19 -8.04 7.21
C PHE A 11 17.60 -6.97 6.30
N ASP A 12 18.37 -6.57 5.32
CA ASP A 12 17.95 -5.72 4.20
C ASP A 12 17.21 -4.44 4.58
N LEU A 13 17.86 -3.63 5.35
CA LEU A 13 17.43 -2.26 5.52
C LEU A 13 18.21 -1.39 4.56
N VAL A 14 17.55 -0.72 3.64
CA VAL A 14 18.08 0.49 3.02
C VAL A 14 18.00 1.56 4.09
N TYR A 15 19.13 1.90 4.66
CA TYR A 15 19.21 2.89 5.70
C TYR A 15 20.11 4.03 5.24
N ASN A 16 19.63 5.25 5.27
CA ASN A 16 20.35 6.45 4.84
C ASN A 16 20.97 6.34 3.43
N GLY A 17 20.23 5.82 2.47
CA GLY A 17 20.68 5.68 1.09
C GLY A 17 21.81 4.67 0.88
N LYS A 18 22.17 3.90 1.90
CA LYS A 18 23.13 2.80 1.76
C LYS A 18 22.40 1.50 1.47
N LYS A 19 22.67 0.94 0.30
CA LYS A 19 22.25 -0.42 -0.03
C LYS A 19 22.86 -1.40 0.97
N TRP A 20 22.00 -2.22 1.56
CA TRP A 20 22.38 -3.39 2.32
C TRP A 20 22.24 -4.60 1.40
N SER A 21 23.32 -5.35 1.23
CA SER A 21 23.20 -6.62 0.52
C SER A 21 22.58 -7.67 1.42
N TRP A 22 21.75 -8.54 0.86
CA TRP A 22 21.27 -9.76 1.51
C TRP A 22 22.44 -10.52 2.13
N GLY A 23 22.34 -10.83 3.40
CA GLY A 23 23.37 -11.59 4.11
C GLY A 23 24.53 -10.76 4.67
N SER A 24 24.52 -9.44 4.58
CA SER A 24 25.58 -8.62 5.22
C SER A 24 25.49 -8.58 6.75
N GLY A 25 24.49 -9.21 7.34
CA GLY A 25 24.28 -9.46 8.76
C GLY A 25 24.94 -8.47 9.71
N LYS A 26 24.51 -7.20 9.73
CA LYS A 26 25.00 -6.25 10.70
C LYS A 26 24.18 -6.36 11.97
N THR A 27 24.78 -6.82 13.03
CA THR A 27 24.14 -6.83 14.35
C THR A 27 24.29 -5.45 14.97
N LEU A 28 23.18 -4.80 15.26
CA LEU A 28 23.14 -3.54 16.01
C LEU A 28 22.57 -3.81 17.39
N LYS A 29 23.11 -3.14 18.38
CA LYS A 29 22.50 -3.16 19.72
C LYS A 29 21.22 -2.31 19.71
N ALA A 30 20.22 -2.70 20.51
CA ALA A 30 18.96 -1.97 20.59
C ALA A 30 19.15 -0.49 20.98
N ASP A 31 20.11 -0.18 21.84
CA ASP A 31 20.45 1.18 22.25
C ASP A 31 21.18 1.98 21.16
N GLU A 32 21.90 1.33 20.26
CA GLU A 32 22.48 1.95 19.07
C GLU A 32 21.39 2.30 18.07
N LEU A 33 20.45 1.36 17.86
CA LEU A 33 19.29 1.56 16.98
C LEU A 33 18.41 2.73 17.46
N SER A 34 18.20 2.85 18.77
CA SER A 34 17.40 3.93 19.36
C SER A 34 18.02 5.32 19.23
N LYS A 35 19.34 5.39 19.00
CA LYS A 35 20.09 6.65 18.83
C LYS A 35 20.30 7.02 17.37
N MET A 36 19.95 6.13 16.45
CA MET A 36 20.03 6.43 15.01
C MET A 36 18.98 7.47 14.66
N ASP A 37 19.34 8.40 13.77
CA ASP A 37 18.38 9.35 13.22
C ASP A 37 17.19 8.58 12.61
N ALA A 38 15.99 9.08 12.88
CA ALA A 38 14.80 8.46 12.35
C ALA A 38 14.85 8.46 10.82
N CYS A 39 14.66 7.30 10.24
CA CYS A 39 14.43 7.18 8.79
C CYS A 39 13.16 7.94 8.44
N THR A 40 13.12 8.51 7.24
CA THR A 40 11.85 8.96 6.66
C THR A 40 10.90 7.77 6.59
N PRO A 41 9.71 7.84 7.20
CA PRO A 41 8.78 6.73 7.19
C PRO A 41 8.29 6.47 5.76
N SER A 42 8.05 5.20 5.46
CA SER A 42 7.44 4.75 4.22
C SER A 42 6.05 4.19 4.51
N ALA A 43 5.05 4.63 3.79
CA ALA A 43 3.70 4.06 3.88
C ALA A 43 3.70 2.60 3.45
N HIS A 44 4.54 2.24 2.47
CA HIS A 44 4.72 0.87 2.01
C HIS A 44 5.06 -0.10 3.15
N TYR A 45 6.05 0.24 3.97
CA TYR A 45 6.52 -0.64 5.06
C TYR A 45 5.80 -0.41 6.38
N ASN A 46 5.37 0.81 6.67
CA ASN A 46 4.83 1.15 7.97
C ASN A 46 3.30 1.16 8.03
N GLY A 47 2.61 1.40 6.92
CA GLY A 47 1.16 1.58 6.91
C GLY A 47 0.40 0.39 7.52
N PHE A 48 0.53 -0.78 6.93
CA PHE A 48 -0.17 -1.99 7.39
C PHE A 48 0.31 -2.49 8.75
N TYR A 49 1.60 -2.30 9.06
CA TYR A 49 2.12 -2.58 10.39
C TYR A 49 1.39 -1.75 11.46
N LEU A 50 1.24 -0.44 11.22
CA LEU A 50 0.57 0.46 12.15
C LEU A 50 -0.95 0.16 12.23
N ALA A 51 -1.58 -0.21 11.12
CA ALA A 51 -2.96 -0.70 11.11
C ALA A 51 -3.12 -1.96 11.96
N THR A 52 -2.19 -2.90 11.85
CA THR A 52 -2.20 -4.14 12.67
C THR A 52 -2.08 -3.84 14.16
N LEU A 53 -1.28 -2.84 14.56
CA LEU A 53 -1.21 -2.42 15.96
C LEU A 53 -2.54 -1.83 16.45
N LEU A 54 -3.22 -1.01 15.65
CA LEU A 54 -4.54 -0.48 15.99
C LEU A 54 -5.58 -1.59 16.18
N LEU A 55 -5.58 -2.57 15.28
CA LEU A 55 -6.44 -3.75 15.42
C LEU A 55 -6.09 -4.56 16.67
N ALA A 56 -4.80 -4.78 16.94
CA ALA A 56 -4.34 -5.47 18.14
C ALA A 56 -4.79 -4.74 19.42
N TYR A 57 -4.79 -3.41 19.43
CA TYR A 57 -5.36 -2.64 20.53
C TYR A 57 -6.86 -2.93 20.72
N LYS A 58 -7.65 -2.91 19.65
CA LYS A 58 -9.10 -3.18 19.73
C LYS A 58 -9.40 -4.58 20.28
N VAL A 59 -8.57 -5.57 19.92
CA VAL A 59 -8.76 -6.96 20.36
C VAL A 59 -8.26 -7.19 21.79
N THR A 60 -7.16 -6.53 22.19
CA THR A 60 -6.47 -6.84 23.45
C THR A 60 -6.61 -5.79 24.54
N GLY A 61 -7.03 -4.57 24.20
CA GLY A 61 -7.08 -3.41 25.09
C GLY A 61 -5.70 -2.87 25.52
N ARG A 62 -4.60 -3.41 24.98
CA ARG A 62 -3.24 -2.99 25.38
C ARG A 62 -2.85 -1.66 24.75
N GLU A 63 -2.77 -0.62 25.57
CA GLU A 63 -2.53 0.77 25.15
C GLU A 63 -1.22 0.96 24.39
N ILE A 64 -0.19 0.18 24.68
CA ILE A 64 1.10 0.26 23.98
C ILE A 64 0.95 0.13 22.46
N TYR A 65 -0.01 -0.69 21.98
CA TYR A 65 -0.27 -0.86 20.56
C TYR A 65 -0.89 0.40 19.96
N ARG A 66 -1.93 0.95 20.63
CA ARG A 66 -2.55 2.22 20.23
C ARG A 66 -1.52 3.35 20.19
N ASP A 67 -0.79 3.54 21.29
CA ASP A 67 0.10 4.69 21.46
C ASP A 67 1.26 4.63 20.46
N THR A 68 1.76 3.43 20.15
CA THR A 68 2.79 3.25 19.11
C THR A 68 2.25 3.60 17.73
N ALA A 69 1.06 3.13 17.38
CA ALA A 69 0.46 3.40 16.07
C ALA A 69 0.06 4.88 15.91
N VAL A 70 -0.56 5.48 16.93
CA VAL A 70 -0.91 6.92 16.95
C VAL A 70 0.33 7.76 16.74
N ARG A 71 1.41 7.51 17.50
CA ARG A 71 2.66 8.23 17.36
C ARG A 71 3.28 8.07 15.97
N GLY A 72 3.29 6.84 15.44
CA GLY A 72 3.85 6.55 14.12
C GLY A 72 3.08 7.25 13.01
N LEU A 73 1.76 7.13 12.98
CA LEU A 73 0.91 7.78 11.97
C LEU A 73 0.92 9.30 12.11
N THR A 74 0.89 9.84 13.34
CA THR A 74 1.00 11.28 13.56
C THR A 74 2.33 11.82 13.02
N THR A 75 3.42 11.13 13.31
CA THR A 75 4.74 11.52 12.77
C THR A 75 4.75 11.49 11.25
N MET A 76 4.20 10.45 10.65
CA MET A 76 4.12 10.31 9.19
C MET A 76 3.29 11.44 8.58
N MET A 77 2.10 11.70 9.09
CA MET A 77 1.17 12.67 8.50
C MET A 77 1.54 14.13 8.77
N GLU A 78 2.11 14.46 9.93
CA GLU A 78 2.42 15.85 10.27
C GLU A 78 3.80 16.32 9.82
N LYS A 79 4.78 15.40 9.74
CA LYS A 79 6.15 15.77 9.43
C LYS A 79 6.59 15.41 8.03
N TYR A 80 6.01 14.37 7.46
CA TYR A 80 6.53 13.80 6.21
C TYR A 80 5.52 13.82 5.08
N TYR A 81 4.22 13.58 5.34
CA TYR A 81 3.22 13.61 4.28
C TYR A 81 3.16 14.98 3.59
N PRO A 82 3.14 15.09 2.26
CA PRO A 82 3.09 13.99 1.29
C PRO A 82 4.48 13.42 0.90
N ASN A 83 5.57 13.84 1.53
CA ASN A 83 6.96 13.49 1.19
C ASN A 83 7.50 12.32 2.04
N THR A 84 6.73 11.24 2.15
CA THR A 84 7.19 9.98 2.73
C THR A 84 8.25 9.32 1.87
N ALA A 85 9.03 8.40 2.43
CA ALA A 85 9.98 7.61 1.65
C ALA A 85 9.21 6.67 0.73
N ARG A 86 9.34 6.84 -0.56
CA ARG A 86 8.64 6.06 -1.58
C ARG A 86 9.50 4.92 -2.07
N GLU A 87 8.85 3.77 -2.28
CA GLU A 87 9.48 2.61 -2.90
C GLU A 87 9.32 2.70 -4.42
N HIS A 88 8.10 2.88 -4.90
CA HIS A 88 7.78 2.91 -6.31
C HIS A 88 7.09 4.19 -6.76
N SER A 89 5.99 4.58 -6.10
CA SER A 89 5.18 5.72 -6.53
C SER A 89 4.42 6.38 -5.37
N GLU A 90 3.89 7.57 -5.62
CA GLU A 90 2.95 8.23 -4.72
C GLU A 90 1.63 7.45 -4.63
N THR A 91 1.15 6.89 -5.73
CA THR A 91 -0.07 6.08 -5.76
C THR A 91 0.04 4.86 -4.87
N GLN A 92 1.20 4.23 -4.82
CA GLN A 92 1.48 3.13 -3.91
C GLN A 92 1.34 3.57 -2.44
N ASP A 93 1.99 4.67 -2.06
CA ASP A 93 1.94 5.19 -0.69
C ASP A 93 0.52 5.58 -0.28
N LEU A 94 -0.21 6.30 -1.14
CA LEU A 94 -1.59 6.68 -0.90
C LEU A 94 -2.50 5.47 -0.70
N SER A 95 -2.37 4.45 -1.56
CA SER A 95 -3.16 3.22 -1.47
C SER A 95 -2.94 2.48 -0.14
N ARG A 96 -1.73 2.53 0.40
CA ARG A 96 -1.38 1.87 1.67
C ARG A 96 -1.69 2.70 2.91
N LEU A 97 -1.98 4.00 2.76
CA LEU A 97 -2.38 4.87 3.86
C LEU A 97 -3.89 4.80 4.18
N VAL A 98 -4.73 4.37 3.25
CA VAL A 98 -6.18 4.33 3.47
C VAL A 98 -6.55 3.48 4.69
N LEU A 99 -6.08 2.24 4.77
CA LEU A 99 -6.41 1.34 5.87
C LEU A 99 -5.91 1.84 7.23
N PRO A 100 -4.62 2.19 7.42
CA PRO A 100 -4.15 2.63 8.72
C PRO A 100 -4.80 3.93 9.20
N LEU A 101 -5.13 4.87 8.31
CA LEU A 101 -5.81 6.11 8.69
C LEU A 101 -7.28 5.87 9.04
N ALA A 102 -7.96 4.97 8.34
CA ALA A 102 -9.30 4.55 8.71
C ALA A 102 -9.32 3.88 10.11
N TYR A 103 -8.37 3.00 10.38
CA TYR A 103 -8.24 2.36 11.69
C TYR A 103 -7.84 3.36 12.78
N LEU A 104 -7.01 4.32 12.47
CA LEU A 104 -6.65 5.39 13.40
C LEU A 104 -7.89 6.18 13.81
N TYR A 105 -8.72 6.57 12.86
CA TYR A 105 -9.99 7.23 13.14
C TYR A 105 -10.94 6.33 13.96
N TRP A 106 -11.07 5.06 13.59
CA TRP A 106 -11.89 4.09 14.33
C TRP A 106 -11.49 3.94 15.81
N VAL A 107 -10.19 3.97 16.08
CA VAL A 107 -9.66 3.80 17.44
C VAL A 107 -9.78 5.07 18.26
N THR A 108 -9.59 6.24 17.64
CA THR A 108 -9.49 7.52 18.38
C THR A 108 -10.75 8.36 18.32
N GLY A 109 -11.58 8.22 17.30
CA GLY A 109 -12.72 9.12 17.04
C GLY A 109 -12.33 10.56 16.70
N ASP A 110 -11.04 10.85 16.55
CA ASP A 110 -10.55 12.21 16.34
C ASP A 110 -10.76 12.67 14.89
N GLN A 111 -11.45 13.81 14.74
CA GLN A 111 -11.76 14.42 13.44
C GLN A 111 -10.51 14.81 12.66
N LYS A 112 -9.39 15.08 13.32
CA LYS A 112 -8.10 15.30 12.69
C LYS A 112 -7.66 14.08 11.90
N HIS A 113 -7.83 12.89 12.46
CA HIS A 113 -7.47 11.64 11.80
C HIS A 113 -8.38 11.32 10.62
N LEU A 114 -9.68 11.63 10.73
CA LEU A 114 -10.58 11.60 9.58
C LEU A 114 -10.16 12.60 8.51
N GLY A 115 -9.70 13.78 8.89
CA GLY A 115 -9.14 14.78 7.97
C GLY A 115 -7.94 14.26 7.19
N TRP A 116 -7.05 13.48 7.82
CA TRP A 116 -5.93 12.85 7.13
C TRP A 116 -6.37 11.77 6.14
N LEU A 117 -7.33 10.94 6.54
CA LEU A 117 -7.92 9.96 5.60
C LEU A 117 -8.51 10.67 4.37
N ASN A 118 -9.28 11.74 4.59
CA ASN A 118 -9.87 12.52 3.52
C ASN A 118 -8.82 13.12 2.58
N ALA A 119 -7.72 13.67 3.11
CA ALA A 119 -6.64 14.22 2.30
C ALA A 119 -5.99 13.15 1.40
N VAL A 120 -5.79 11.94 1.91
CA VAL A 120 -5.29 10.81 1.12
C VAL A 120 -6.29 10.40 0.03
N LEU A 121 -7.59 10.33 0.36
CA LEU A 121 -8.63 10.00 -0.60
C LEU A 121 -8.78 11.08 -1.70
N ASP A 122 -8.60 12.36 -1.36
CA ASP A 122 -8.61 13.46 -2.32
C ASP A 122 -7.44 13.29 -3.30
N SER A 123 -6.23 13.05 -2.81
CA SER A 123 -5.04 12.82 -3.64
C SER A 123 -5.18 11.57 -4.54
N LEU A 124 -5.82 10.51 -4.05
CA LEU A 124 -6.15 9.34 -4.88
C LEU A 124 -7.18 9.67 -5.95
N THR A 125 -8.20 10.46 -5.61
CA THR A 125 -9.28 10.82 -6.55
C THR A 125 -8.73 11.62 -7.73
N GLU A 126 -7.72 12.45 -7.54
CA GLU A 126 -7.03 13.18 -8.61
C GLU A 126 -6.37 12.25 -9.65
N LYS A 127 -6.04 11.03 -9.25
CA LYS A 127 -5.40 10.01 -10.10
C LYS A 127 -6.39 9.00 -10.67
N ARG A 128 -7.68 9.18 -10.38
CA ARG A 128 -8.74 8.26 -10.82
C ARG A 128 -9.07 8.47 -12.29
N THR A 129 -9.15 7.37 -13.01
CA THR A 129 -9.59 7.34 -14.41
C THR A 129 -11.11 7.18 -14.52
N GLU A 130 -11.67 7.44 -15.69
CA GLU A 130 -13.11 7.26 -15.95
C GLU A 130 -13.59 5.82 -15.74
N ASN A 131 -12.73 4.84 -16.01
CA ASN A 131 -13.05 3.42 -15.79
C ASN A 131 -12.90 2.97 -14.33
N GLY A 132 -12.50 3.88 -13.42
CA GLY A 132 -12.41 3.62 -11.98
C GLY A 132 -11.06 3.12 -11.48
N ALA A 133 -10.05 3.05 -12.34
CA ALA A 133 -8.69 2.77 -11.94
C ALA A 133 -8.01 3.99 -11.28
N PHE A 134 -6.86 3.78 -10.67
CA PHE A 134 -6.00 4.86 -10.16
C PHE A 134 -4.62 4.68 -10.79
N ILE A 135 -4.23 5.64 -11.62
CA ILE A 135 -2.96 5.56 -12.35
C ILE A 135 -1.76 5.77 -11.42
N GLU A 136 -0.66 5.18 -11.80
CA GLU A 136 0.62 5.43 -11.14
C GLU A 136 1.05 6.88 -11.34
N TRP A 137 1.54 7.48 -10.26
CA TRP A 137 2.00 8.87 -10.24
C TRP A 137 3.10 9.06 -9.20
N ASP A 138 4.08 9.86 -9.51
CA ASP A 138 5.07 10.33 -8.54
C ASP A 138 5.33 11.82 -8.73
N THR A 139 5.02 12.63 -7.72
CA THR A 139 5.19 14.10 -7.77
C THR A 139 6.64 14.51 -8.01
N GLY A 140 7.58 13.78 -7.45
CA GLY A 140 9.01 13.98 -7.66
C GLY A 140 9.61 13.05 -8.70
N TYR A 141 8.86 12.72 -9.76
CA TYR A 141 9.22 11.67 -10.70
C TYR A 141 10.68 11.71 -11.11
N ILE A 142 11.35 10.63 -10.78
CA ILE A 142 12.66 10.27 -11.31
C ILE A 142 12.46 8.91 -11.96
N ALA A 143 12.85 8.77 -13.24
CA ALA A 143 12.69 7.52 -13.95
C ALA A 143 13.21 6.35 -13.09
N CYS A 144 12.29 5.54 -12.60
CA CYS A 144 12.64 4.40 -11.77
C CYS A 144 13.50 3.45 -12.58
N CYS A 145 14.52 2.89 -11.98
CA CYS A 145 15.41 1.93 -12.59
C CYS A 145 16.18 2.45 -13.82
N ALA A 146 16.25 3.75 -14.05
CA ALA A 146 17.13 4.30 -15.06
C ALA A 146 18.58 3.84 -14.79
N GLY A 147 19.09 2.92 -15.63
CA GLY A 147 20.42 2.36 -15.49
C GLY A 147 20.60 1.25 -14.45
N GLN A 148 19.54 0.73 -13.84
CA GLN A 148 19.58 -0.46 -13.00
C GLN A 148 19.13 -1.68 -13.82
N ALA A 149 19.94 -2.72 -13.81
CA ALA A 149 19.67 -3.94 -14.59
C ALA A 149 18.96 -5.04 -13.78
N ASP A 150 18.82 -4.88 -12.47
CA ASP A 150 18.54 -5.97 -11.53
C ASP A 150 17.60 -5.57 -10.38
N GLY A 151 16.81 -4.52 -10.54
CA GLY A 151 15.94 -4.01 -9.47
C GLY A 151 14.46 -4.28 -9.71
N GLU A 152 13.72 -4.36 -8.64
CA GLU A 152 12.28 -4.14 -8.66
C GLU A 152 12.03 -2.67 -9.03
N CYS A 153 11.28 -2.46 -10.09
CA CYS A 153 11.00 -1.13 -10.60
C CYS A 153 9.53 -0.79 -10.49
N SER A 154 9.24 0.50 -10.34
CA SER A 154 7.90 0.99 -10.63
C SER A 154 7.55 0.71 -12.10
N VAL A 155 6.29 0.43 -12.37
CA VAL A 155 5.77 0.38 -13.74
C VAL A 155 5.67 1.76 -14.38
N LEU A 156 5.82 2.82 -13.59
CA LEU A 156 5.74 4.20 -14.05
C LEU A 156 6.95 4.55 -14.90
N ALA A 157 6.76 4.70 -16.21
CA ALA A 157 7.78 5.16 -17.13
C ALA A 157 7.87 6.69 -17.18
N GLU A 158 6.73 7.36 -17.11
CA GLU A 158 6.64 8.82 -17.09
C GLU A 158 5.30 9.25 -16.48
N ASN A 159 5.26 10.36 -15.74
CA ASN A 159 4.01 10.88 -15.19
C ASN A 159 3.04 11.23 -16.32
N GLY A 160 1.77 10.81 -16.16
CA GLY A 160 0.74 10.95 -17.17
C GLY A 160 0.55 9.72 -18.05
N ASN A 161 1.42 8.71 -17.97
CA ASN A 161 1.11 7.41 -18.54
C ASN A 161 -0.13 6.83 -17.85
N PRO A 162 -1.12 6.34 -18.59
CA PRO A 162 -2.36 5.81 -18.01
C PRO A 162 -2.18 4.37 -17.54
N VAL A 163 -1.12 4.11 -16.79
CA VAL A 163 -0.75 2.78 -16.32
C VAL A 163 -1.07 2.60 -14.84
N VAL A 164 -1.42 1.39 -14.47
CA VAL A 164 -1.68 0.99 -13.08
C VAL A 164 -0.77 -0.16 -12.68
N ASP A 165 -0.34 -0.16 -11.42
CA ASP A 165 0.40 -1.26 -10.81
C ASP A 165 -0.55 -2.06 -9.89
N LEU A 166 -0.78 -3.31 -10.23
CA LEU A 166 -1.65 -4.20 -9.46
C LEU A 166 -0.89 -5.00 -8.41
N LEU A 167 0.44 -4.99 -8.47
CA LEU A 167 1.28 -5.73 -7.54
C LEU A 167 1.62 -4.90 -6.29
N TYR A 168 1.96 -3.63 -6.48
CA TYR A 168 2.45 -2.79 -5.37
C TYR A 168 1.49 -1.70 -4.94
N SER A 169 0.57 -1.28 -5.80
CA SER A 169 -0.34 -0.16 -5.53
C SER A 169 -1.79 -0.59 -5.35
N LEU A 170 -2.45 -0.99 -6.43
CA LEU A 170 -3.90 -1.17 -6.41
C LEU A 170 -4.38 -2.46 -5.75
N ASN A 171 -3.53 -3.46 -5.56
CA ASN A 171 -3.92 -4.68 -4.84
C ASN A 171 -4.32 -4.42 -3.37
N TRP A 172 -3.71 -3.42 -2.73
CA TRP A 172 -3.99 -3.08 -1.33
C TRP A 172 -5.23 -2.20 -1.15
N LEU A 173 -5.59 -1.46 -2.17
CA LEU A 173 -6.61 -0.43 -2.09
C LEU A 173 -8.04 -0.99 -1.86
N PRO A 174 -8.47 -2.11 -2.47
CA PRO A 174 -9.81 -2.66 -2.21
C PRO A 174 -10.06 -2.97 -0.74
N SER A 175 -9.09 -3.59 -0.06
CA SER A 175 -9.20 -3.90 1.38
C SER A 175 -9.23 -2.62 2.22
N GLY A 176 -8.42 -1.62 1.88
CA GLY A 176 -8.42 -0.32 2.54
C GLY A 176 -9.74 0.42 2.41
N LEU A 177 -10.25 0.56 1.19
CA LEU A 177 -11.51 1.25 0.91
C LEU A 177 -12.71 0.53 1.54
N ALA A 178 -12.80 -0.79 1.44
CA ALA A 178 -13.89 -1.57 2.01
C ALA A 178 -13.98 -1.35 3.53
N GLN A 179 -12.85 -1.43 4.24
CA GLN A 179 -12.81 -1.24 5.69
C GLN A 179 -13.00 0.23 6.08
N ALA A 180 -12.47 1.17 5.32
CA ALA A 180 -12.72 2.59 5.54
C ALA A 180 -14.22 2.93 5.41
N TYR A 181 -14.92 2.34 4.44
CA TYR A 181 -16.38 2.47 4.33
C TYR A 181 -17.11 1.88 5.54
N LEU A 182 -16.72 0.71 6.01
CA LEU A 182 -17.32 0.09 7.20
C LEU A 182 -17.19 0.95 8.46
N ILE A 183 -16.09 1.68 8.56
CA ILE A 183 -15.79 2.56 9.70
C ILE A 183 -16.52 3.90 9.59
N THR A 184 -16.53 4.50 8.41
CA THR A 184 -16.97 5.88 8.22
C THR A 184 -18.41 5.99 7.71
N GLY A 185 -18.87 5.02 6.94
CA GLY A 185 -20.14 5.11 6.20
C GLY A 185 -20.14 6.15 5.07
N ASP A 186 -18.97 6.63 4.64
CA ASP A 186 -18.85 7.66 3.61
C ASP A 186 -19.15 7.09 2.22
N GLU A 187 -20.22 7.56 1.58
CA GLU A 187 -20.65 7.13 0.25
C GLU A 187 -19.60 7.44 -0.86
N ARG A 188 -18.73 8.43 -0.65
CA ARG A 188 -17.59 8.68 -1.54
C ARG A 188 -16.63 7.49 -1.55
N ILE A 189 -16.32 6.93 -0.40
CA ILE A 189 -15.45 5.74 -0.29
C ILE A 189 -16.09 4.54 -0.98
N LYS A 190 -17.40 4.38 -0.84
CA LYS A 190 -18.15 3.36 -1.56
C LYS A 190 -18.03 3.53 -3.08
N ASP A 191 -18.22 4.74 -3.60
CA ASP A 191 -18.07 5.01 -5.04
C ASP A 191 -16.65 4.70 -5.54
N LEU A 192 -15.62 5.06 -4.77
CA LEU A 192 -14.23 4.73 -5.08
C LEU A 192 -14.00 3.22 -5.11
N PHE A 193 -14.53 2.49 -4.11
CA PHE A 193 -14.43 1.04 -4.06
C PHE A 193 -15.14 0.37 -5.25
N GLU A 194 -16.40 0.74 -5.50
CA GLU A 194 -17.20 0.13 -6.56
C GLU A 194 -16.65 0.42 -7.97
N GLY A 195 -16.08 1.61 -8.18
CA GLY A 195 -15.38 1.96 -9.40
C GLY A 195 -14.15 1.09 -9.61
N LEU A 196 -13.30 1.00 -8.59
CA LEU A 196 -12.09 0.16 -8.62
C LEU A 196 -12.45 -1.33 -8.80
N ALA A 197 -13.48 -1.81 -8.12
CA ALA A 197 -13.91 -3.20 -8.24
C ALA A 197 -14.38 -3.54 -9.66
N ARG A 198 -15.17 -2.66 -10.29
CA ARG A 198 -15.57 -2.84 -11.70
C ARG A 198 -14.36 -2.88 -12.63
N PHE A 199 -13.40 -1.99 -12.44
CA PHE A 199 -12.15 -2.00 -13.20
C PHE A 199 -11.41 -3.32 -13.02
N LEU A 200 -11.12 -3.72 -11.78
CA LEU A 200 -10.37 -4.94 -11.49
C LEU A 200 -11.03 -6.21 -12.04
N VAL A 201 -12.35 -6.32 -11.93
CA VAL A 201 -13.08 -7.45 -12.54
C VAL A 201 -13.00 -7.40 -14.06
N GLY A 202 -13.06 -6.20 -14.65
CA GLY A 202 -13.02 -6.02 -16.11
C GLY A 202 -11.69 -6.38 -16.75
N ILE A 203 -10.60 -6.34 -15.99
CA ILE A 203 -9.25 -6.65 -16.51
C ILE A 203 -8.72 -8.02 -16.08
N GLN A 204 -9.55 -8.86 -15.45
CA GLN A 204 -9.17 -10.24 -15.18
C GLN A 204 -8.84 -10.98 -16.47
N LEU A 205 -7.81 -11.79 -16.42
CA LEU A 205 -7.44 -12.63 -17.55
C LEU A 205 -8.47 -13.74 -17.78
N HIS A 206 -8.88 -13.91 -19.02
CA HIS A 206 -9.72 -15.02 -19.44
C HIS A 206 -8.90 -15.96 -20.31
N SER A 207 -8.72 -17.19 -19.87
CA SER A 207 -7.86 -18.16 -20.54
C SER A 207 -8.44 -19.58 -20.48
N SER A 208 -8.13 -20.37 -21.50
CA SER A 208 -8.34 -21.82 -21.44
C SER A 208 -7.33 -22.53 -20.52
N ASN A 209 -6.19 -21.88 -20.25
CA ASN A 209 -5.24 -22.35 -19.24
C ASN A 209 -5.77 -21.98 -17.85
N LYS A 210 -6.09 -23.00 -17.06
CA LYS A 210 -6.67 -22.84 -15.72
C LYS A 210 -5.70 -22.24 -14.70
N ASP A 211 -4.41 -22.27 -15.00
CA ASP A 211 -3.40 -21.69 -14.10
C ASP A 211 -3.41 -20.16 -14.12
N ILE A 212 -3.97 -19.54 -15.17
CA ILE A 212 -4.03 -18.08 -15.32
C ILE A 212 -5.44 -17.51 -15.50
N ASP A 213 -6.44 -18.39 -15.63
CA ASP A 213 -7.84 -17.96 -15.80
C ASP A 213 -8.37 -17.28 -14.54
N GLY A 214 -8.83 -16.05 -14.65
CA GLY A 214 -9.28 -15.24 -13.51
C GLY A 214 -8.17 -14.51 -12.76
N ALA A 215 -6.91 -14.67 -13.15
CA ALA A 215 -5.77 -13.98 -12.57
C ALA A 215 -5.66 -12.52 -13.05
N TRP A 216 -4.75 -11.78 -12.44
CA TRP A 216 -4.34 -10.44 -12.86
C TRP A 216 -2.87 -10.43 -13.25
N ALA A 217 -2.55 -9.70 -14.31
CA ALA A 217 -1.17 -9.33 -14.60
C ALA A 217 -0.69 -8.28 -13.60
N ARG A 218 0.62 -8.09 -13.51
CA ARG A 218 1.22 -7.10 -12.62
C ARG A 218 0.75 -5.67 -12.89
N ALA A 219 0.66 -5.29 -14.16
CA ALA A 219 0.33 -3.93 -14.55
C ALA A 219 -0.56 -3.90 -15.79
N PHE A 220 -1.28 -2.79 -15.96
CA PHE A 220 -2.25 -2.64 -17.03
C PHE A 220 -2.21 -1.20 -17.57
N ASP A 221 -2.25 -1.06 -18.91
CA ASP A 221 -2.43 0.21 -19.58
C ASP A 221 -3.93 0.48 -19.78
N CYS A 222 -4.44 1.49 -19.08
CA CYS A 222 -5.85 1.85 -19.13
C CYS A 222 -6.27 2.48 -20.46
N ALA A 223 -5.36 3.09 -21.24
CA ALA A 223 -5.65 3.68 -22.53
C ALA A 223 -5.59 2.63 -23.66
N GLY A 224 -4.55 1.81 -23.64
CA GLY A 224 -4.39 0.69 -24.58
C GLY A 224 -5.34 -0.47 -24.31
N ASN A 225 -5.88 -0.56 -23.09
CA ASN A 225 -6.70 -1.67 -22.61
C ASN A 225 -5.97 -3.01 -22.75
N GLU A 226 -4.72 -3.03 -22.29
CA GLU A 226 -3.86 -4.19 -22.40
C GLU A 226 -2.92 -4.35 -21.20
N VAL A 227 -2.36 -5.54 -21.05
CA VAL A 227 -1.33 -5.82 -20.05
C VAL A 227 -0.10 -4.97 -20.35
N TYR A 228 0.44 -4.33 -19.33
CA TYR A 228 1.55 -3.39 -19.44
C TYR A 228 2.80 -3.89 -18.73
N GLY A 229 3.97 -3.45 -19.19
CA GLY A 229 5.24 -3.66 -18.52
C GLY A 229 6.34 -2.81 -19.13
N VAL A 230 7.36 -2.58 -18.33
CA VAL A 230 8.57 -1.84 -18.76
C VAL A 230 9.74 -2.79 -18.98
N PRO A 231 10.60 -2.55 -19.97
CA PRO A 231 11.70 -3.46 -20.31
C PRO A 231 12.70 -3.67 -19.16
N ASN A 232 12.82 -2.70 -18.26
CA ASN A 232 13.77 -2.74 -17.16
C ASN A 232 13.27 -3.53 -15.94
N ASP A 233 11.99 -3.90 -15.94
CA ASP A 233 11.37 -4.67 -14.88
C ASP A 233 11.48 -6.17 -15.15
N VAL A 234 12.69 -6.66 -15.18
CA VAL A 234 13.02 -8.01 -15.67
C VAL A 234 12.45 -9.11 -14.76
N GLY A 235 12.34 -8.83 -13.46
CA GLY A 235 11.83 -9.79 -12.46
C GLY A 235 10.32 -9.89 -12.42
N TRP A 236 9.62 -8.84 -12.82
CA TRP A 236 8.17 -8.68 -12.64
C TRP A 236 7.48 -8.18 -13.91
N ALA A 237 7.98 -8.58 -15.05
CA ALA A 237 7.48 -8.19 -16.37
C ALA A 237 5.95 -8.44 -16.53
N PRO A 238 5.32 -7.98 -17.61
CA PRO A 238 3.87 -8.09 -17.84
C PRO A 238 3.32 -9.51 -17.71
N TRP A 239 4.15 -10.50 -17.96
CA TRP A 239 3.83 -11.91 -17.82
C TRP A 239 3.89 -12.43 -16.36
N SER A 240 4.25 -11.59 -15.39
CA SER A 240 4.12 -11.94 -13.98
C SER A 240 2.64 -11.95 -13.60
N ILE A 241 2.05 -13.10 -13.79
CA ILE A 241 0.68 -13.42 -13.46
C ILE A 241 0.71 -14.28 -12.21
N GLU A 242 -0.32 -14.24 -11.39
CA GLU A 242 -0.44 -15.10 -10.19
C GLU A 242 0.57 -14.79 -9.09
N THR A 243 1.04 -13.57 -8.99
CA THR A 243 1.79 -13.20 -7.81
C THR A 243 0.87 -13.29 -6.59
N GLY A 244 1.35 -13.93 -5.52
CA GLY A 244 0.56 -14.19 -4.33
C GLY A 244 -0.09 -12.95 -3.74
N TRP A 245 0.56 -11.80 -3.83
CA TRP A 245 0.03 -10.54 -3.31
C TRP A 245 -1.17 -10.03 -4.12
N THR A 246 -1.08 -10.01 -5.43
CA THR A 246 -2.20 -9.58 -6.28
C THR A 246 -3.40 -10.51 -6.11
N MET A 247 -3.16 -11.82 -6.15
CA MET A 247 -4.20 -12.83 -6.05
C MET A 247 -4.80 -12.98 -4.65
N ALA A 248 -4.09 -12.59 -3.60
CA ALA A 248 -4.61 -12.64 -2.24
C ALA A 248 -5.32 -11.35 -1.82
N GLU A 249 -4.71 -10.19 -2.10
CA GLU A 249 -5.19 -8.92 -1.58
C GLU A 249 -6.44 -8.41 -2.30
N ILE A 250 -6.51 -8.51 -3.63
CA ILE A 250 -7.70 -8.08 -4.39
C ILE A 250 -8.95 -8.87 -3.97
N PRO A 251 -8.95 -10.22 -3.99
CA PRO A 251 -10.10 -11.01 -3.52
C PRO A 251 -10.42 -10.76 -2.04
N THR A 252 -9.42 -10.53 -1.19
CA THR A 252 -9.65 -10.18 0.22
C THR A 252 -10.49 -8.90 0.34
N GLY A 253 -10.16 -7.87 -0.42
CA GLY A 253 -10.96 -6.63 -0.46
C GLY A 253 -12.39 -6.89 -0.94
N PHE A 254 -12.57 -7.71 -1.96
CA PHE A 254 -13.90 -8.09 -2.45
C PHE A 254 -14.70 -8.91 -1.44
N MET A 255 -14.07 -9.84 -0.73
CA MET A 255 -14.74 -10.62 0.33
C MET A 255 -15.18 -9.74 1.48
N ILE A 256 -14.36 -8.78 1.92
CA ILE A 256 -14.75 -7.80 2.93
C ILE A 256 -15.98 -7.01 2.47
N TRP A 257 -16.01 -6.59 1.21
CA TRP A 257 -17.14 -5.86 0.65
C TRP A 257 -18.42 -6.68 0.57
N LEU A 258 -18.32 -7.94 0.14
CA LEU A 258 -19.46 -8.86 0.05
C LEU A 258 -20.04 -9.15 1.43
N LEU A 259 -19.21 -9.24 2.45
CA LEU A 259 -19.59 -9.52 3.85
C LEU A 259 -19.78 -8.24 4.69
N ARG A 260 -19.87 -7.07 4.06
CA ARG A 260 -19.87 -5.76 4.76
C ARG A 260 -20.98 -5.61 5.80
N ASP A 261 -22.15 -6.18 5.54
CA ASP A 261 -23.29 -6.05 6.47
C ASP A 261 -23.06 -6.85 7.74
N GLU A 262 -22.39 -7.99 7.66
CA GLU A 262 -21.97 -8.81 8.80
C GLU A 262 -20.77 -8.17 9.52
N LEU A 263 -19.78 -7.71 8.75
CA LEU A 263 -18.54 -7.16 9.30
C LEU A 263 -18.73 -5.78 9.93
N LYS A 264 -19.73 -5.01 9.52
CA LYS A 264 -20.02 -3.69 10.10
C LYS A 264 -20.14 -3.72 11.64
N LYS A 265 -20.61 -4.82 12.19
CA LYS A 265 -20.74 -5.03 13.65
C LYS A 265 -19.39 -5.01 14.39
N LEU A 266 -18.30 -5.28 13.69
CA LEU A 266 -16.95 -5.26 14.29
C LEU A 266 -16.42 -3.84 14.48
N PHE A 267 -16.96 -2.89 13.73
CA PHE A 267 -16.51 -1.49 13.72
C PHE A 267 -17.43 -0.55 14.49
N SER A 268 -18.53 -1.10 15.08
CA SER A 268 -19.47 -0.35 15.91
C SER A 268 -18.95 -0.10 17.34
#